data_d4f5defc0c62f37b66101a4970ec5712
#
_entry.id   d4f5defc0c62f37b66101a4970ec5712
#
_cell.length_a   1.000
_cell.length_b   1.000
_cell.length_c   1.000
_cell.angle_alpha   90.00
_cell.angle_beta   90.00
_cell.angle_gamma   90.00
#
_symmetry.space_group_name_H-M   'P 1'
#
loop_
_entity.id
_entity.type
_entity.pdbx_description
1 polymer ?
#
loop_
_entity_poly.entity_id
_entity_poly.type
_entity_poly.pdbx_seq_one_letter_code
_entity_poly.pdbx_strand_id
1 'polypeptide(L)'
;MIIRIAFIGIGGFAAVPIRALLARKRNDISIVGAVDPYSEASPIFQTIKGLCPIYENEELLYQRARPHLVVISTPIGFHAEQIRRAVSHGVSVLCEKPLTGDIADLPELLSAERKAPFVSVGYQWSY
;
A
#
# COMPACT_ATOMS: atom_id res chain seq x y z
N MET A 1 18.82 -0.02 -9.19
CA MET A 1 17.45 -0.57 -9.30
C MET A 1 16.46 0.49 -8.84
N ILE A 2 15.36 0.64 -9.55
CA ILE A 2 14.26 1.53 -9.14
C ILE A 2 13.23 0.72 -8.36
N ILE A 3 12.91 1.14 -7.14
CA ILE A 3 11.88 0.53 -6.31
C ILE A 3 10.52 1.05 -6.76
N ARG A 4 9.66 0.17 -7.22
CA ARG A 4 8.29 0.50 -7.63
C ARG A 4 7.35 0.38 -6.43
N ILE A 5 6.71 1.48 -6.08
CA ILE A 5 5.76 1.58 -4.96
C ILE A 5 4.36 1.84 -5.51
N ALA A 6 3.37 1.15 -4.95
CA ALA A 6 1.97 1.42 -5.20
C ALA A 6 1.20 1.66 -3.90
N PHE A 7 0.05 2.33 -4.01
CA PHE A 7 -0.78 2.69 -2.88
C PHE A 7 -2.15 2.03 -2.96
N ILE A 8 -2.58 1.42 -1.86
CA ILE A 8 -3.94 0.90 -1.69
C ILE A 8 -4.60 1.74 -0.61
N GLY A 9 -5.53 2.61 -1.05
CA GLY A 9 -6.03 3.72 -0.26
C GLY A 9 -5.17 4.97 -0.40
N ILE A 10 -5.75 6.05 -0.92
CA ILE A 10 -5.09 7.36 -1.08
C ILE A 10 -5.86 8.49 -0.39
N GLY A 11 -6.91 8.15 0.37
CA GLY A 11 -7.70 9.10 1.16
C GLY A 11 -7.10 9.39 2.52
N GLY A 12 -7.60 10.44 3.16
CA GLY A 12 -7.32 10.73 4.56
C GLY A 12 -5.83 10.79 4.90
N PHE A 13 -5.42 9.95 5.82
CA PHE A 13 -4.06 9.93 6.37
C PHE A 13 -2.98 9.50 5.36
N ALA A 14 -3.35 8.75 4.32
CA ALA A 14 -2.41 8.32 3.27
C ALA A 14 -1.74 9.50 2.54
N ALA A 15 -2.38 10.66 2.49
CA ALA A 15 -1.79 11.84 1.86
C ALA A 15 -0.47 12.29 2.51
N VAL A 16 -0.28 12.06 3.80
CA VAL A 16 0.91 12.48 4.55
C VAL A 16 2.17 11.75 4.06
N PRO A 17 2.25 10.41 4.11
CA PRO A 17 3.44 9.69 3.64
C PRO A 17 3.68 9.86 2.14
N ILE A 18 2.63 9.98 1.33
CA ILE A 18 2.79 10.21 -0.11
C ILE A 18 3.44 11.57 -0.38
N ARG A 19 2.96 12.64 0.25
CA ARG A 19 3.58 13.98 0.11
C ARG A 19 5.03 13.98 0.61
N ALA A 20 5.31 13.33 1.73
CA ALA A 20 6.66 13.21 2.26
C ALA A 20 7.60 12.47 1.31
N LEU A 21 7.13 11.42 0.66
CA LEU A 21 7.88 10.67 -0.34
C LEU A 21 8.20 11.55 -1.55
N LEU A 22 7.21 12.25 -2.08
CA LEU A 22 7.36 13.14 -3.23
C LEU A 22 8.31 14.30 -2.95
N ALA A 23 8.26 14.88 -1.73
CA ALA A 23 9.13 15.98 -1.34
C ALA A 23 10.62 15.59 -1.31
N ARG A 24 10.94 14.31 -1.09
CA ARG A 24 12.32 13.82 -1.04
C ARG A 24 13.01 13.70 -2.40
N LYS A 25 12.27 13.81 -3.50
CA LYS A 25 12.80 13.76 -4.90
C LYS A 25 13.80 12.63 -5.13
N ARG A 26 13.48 11.42 -4.67
CA ARG A 26 14.36 10.26 -4.82
C ARG A 26 14.31 9.72 -6.25
N ASN A 27 15.48 9.48 -6.85
CA ASN A 27 15.59 8.92 -8.20
C ASN A 27 15.54 7.39 -8.24
N ASP A 28 15.62 6.74 -7.08
CA ASP A 28 15.60 5.29 -6.91
C ASP A 28 14.20 4.75 -6.54
N ILE A 29 13.18 5.61 -6.51
CA ILE A 29 11.79 5.28 -6.20
C ILE A 29 10.88 5.78 -7.31
N SER A 30 9.93 4.94 -7.72
CA SER A 30 8.87 5.27 -8.66
C SER A 30 7.51 4.89 -8.10
N ILE A 31 6.56 5.81 -8.13
CA ILE A 31 5.15 5.52 -7.82
C ILE A 31 4.50 5.00 -9.10
N VAL A 32 4.04 3.74 -9.08
CA VAL A 32 3.63 3.04 -10.30
C VAL A 32 2.13 2.78 -10.38
N GLY A 33 1.39 3.02 -9.32
CA GLY A 33 -0.06 2.85 -9.33
C GLY A 33 -0.72 3.12 -7.99
N ALA A 34 -2.03 3.30 -8.04
CA ALA A 34 -2.88 3.41 -6.86
C ALA A 34 -4.22 2.69 -7.08
N VAL A 35 -4.85 2.29 -5.99
CA VAL A 35 -6.23 1.78 -5.94
C VAL A 35 -6.96 2.48 -4.81
N ASP A 36 -8.09 3.10 -5.12
CA ASP A 36 -9.01 3.65 -4.13
C ASP A 36 -10.37 3.87 -4.81
N PRO A 37 -11.45 3.17 -4.38
CA PRO A 37 -12.77 3.33 -4.98
C PRO A 37 -13.34 4.74 -4.80
N TYR A 38 -12.82 5.50 -3.85
CA TYR A 38 -13.21 6.90 -3.59
C TYR A 38 -12.08 7.88 -3.91
N SER A 39 -11.22 7.54 -4.87
CA SER A 39 -10.01 8.30 -5.20
C SER A 39 -10.27 9.78 -5.48
N GLU A 40 -11.37 10.12 -6.14
CA GLU A 40 -11.73 11.50 -6.48
C GLU A 40 -11.97 12.39 -5.25
N ALA A 41 -12.36 11.80 -4.12
CA ALA A 41 -12.53 12.53 -2.86
C ALA A 41 -11.20 12.76 -2.11
N SER A 42 -10.11 12.16 -2.58
CA SER A 42 -8.80 12.31 -1.96
C SER A 42 -8.23 13.72 -2.16
N PRO A 43 -7.64 14.33 -1.11
CA PRO A 43 -6.95 15.62 -1.23
C PRO A 43 -5.73 15.59 -2.15
N ILE A 44 -5.24 14.39 -2.50
CA ILE A 44 -4.07 14.20 -3.39
C ILE A 44 -4.44 13.56 -4.73
N PHE A 45 -5.73 13.45 -5.04
CA PHE A 45 -6.19 12.79 -6.26
C PHE A 45 -5.52 13.32 -7.53
N GLN A 46 -5.51 14.64 -7.72
CA GLN A 46 -4.91 15.26 -8.90
C GLN A 46 -3.40 15.01 -8.97
N THR A 47 -2.72 15.02 -7.83
CA THR A 47 -1.30 14.72 -7.75
C THR A 47 -1.02 13.28 -8.18
N ILE A 48 -1.75 12.32 -7.63
CA ILE A 48 -1.59 10.89 -7.97
C ILE A 48 -1.95 10.63 -9.42
N LYS A 49 -3.07 11.16 -9.90
CA LYS A 49 -3.51 11.03 -11.29
C LYS A 49 -2.47 11.53 -12.30
N GLY A 50 -1.72 12.57 -11.93
CA GLY A 50 -0.63 13.09 -12.75
C GLY A 50 0.66 12.27 -12.71
N LEU A 51 0.80 11.34 -11.75
CA LEU A 51 2.01 10.55 -11.54
C LEU A 51 1.90 9.11 -12.03
N CYS A 52 0.74 8.47 -11.82
CA CYS A 52 0.56 7.07 -12.11
C CYS A 52 -0.90 6.72 -12.40
N PRO A 53 -1.17 5.55 -13.02
CA PRO A 53 -2.52 5.05 -13.17
C PRO A 53 -3.21 4.82 -11.82
N ILE A 54 -4.52 5.10 -11.76
CA ILE A 54 -5.40 4.68 -10.68
C ILE A 54 -6.20 3.49 -11.22
N TYR A 55 -6.00 2.32 -10.63
CA TYR A 55 -6.62 1.08 -11.09
C TYR A 55 -7.96 0.86 -10.40
N GLU A 56 -8.87 0.16 -11.07
CA GLU A 56 -10.21 -0.15 -10.55
C GLU A 56 -10.16 -1.12 -9.38
N ASN A 57 -9.16 -2.01 -9.34
CA ASN A 57 -8.98 -2.99 -8.29
C ASN A 57 -7.52 -3.40 -8.14
N GLU A 58 -7.23 -4.09 -7.05
CA GLU A 58 -5.88 -4.51 -6.69
C GLU A 58 -5.30 -5.54 -7.65
N GLU A 59 -6.12 -6.44 -8.21
CA GLU A 59 -5.65 -7.44 -9.15
C GLU A 59 -5.04 -6.79 -10.41
N LEU A 60 -5.73 -5.80 -10.97
CA LEU A 60 -5.21 -5.02 -12.10
C LEU A 60 -3.93 -4.25 -11.72
N LEU A 61 -3.86 -3.72 -10.50
CA LEU A 61 -2.66 -3.07 -9.99
C LEU A 61 -1.47 -4.05 -10.03
N TYR A 62 -1.62 -5.23 -9.45
CA TYR A 62 -0.52 -6.21 -9.37
C TYR A 62 -0.09 -6.70 -10.75
N GLN A 63 -1.05 -6.99 -11.61
CA GLN A 63 -0.76 -7.48 -12.96
C GLN A 63 -0.04 -6.46 -13.84
N ARG A 64 -0.45 -5.20 -13.79
CA ARG A 64 0.01 -4.15 -14.70
C ARG A 64 1.14 -3.31 -14.16
N ALA A 65 1.05 -2.86 -12.92
CA ALA A 65 2.08 -2.02 -12.30
C ALA A 65 3.26 -2.82 -11.76
N ARG A 66 3.04 -4.08 -11.36
CA ARG A 66 4.07 -4.98 -10.81
C ARG A 66 4.91 -4.29 -9.73
N PRO A 67 4.28 -3.78 -8.66
CA PRO A 67 5.01 -3.08 -7.60
C PRO A 67 5.95 -4.04 -6.85
N HIS A 68 7.01 -3.49 -6.28
CA HIS A 68 7.85 -4.20 -5.32
C HIS A 68 7.30 -4.06 -3.89
N LEU A 69 6.63 -2.94 -3.63
CA LEU A 69 6.07 -2.59 -2.33
C LEU A 69 4.69 -1.97 -2.53
N VAL A 70 3.73 -2.38 -1.71
CA VAL A 70 2.46 -1.68 -1.55
C VAL A 70 2.36 -1.05 -0.17
N VAL A 71 1.83 0.16 -0.14
CA VAL A 71 1.47 0.86 1.09
C VAL A 71 -0.05 0.79 1.23
N ILE A 72 -0.52 0.15 2.31
CA ILE A 72 -1.94 -0.05 2.59
C ILE A 72 -2.38 0.97 3.64
N SER A 73 -3.31 1.84 3.26
CA SER A 73 -3.87 2.90 4.10
C SER A 73 -5.39 2.96 3.99
N THR A 74 -6.02 1.81 3.94
CA THR A 74 -7.47 1.62 3.86
C THR A 74 -8.08 1.50 5.26
N PRO A 75 -9.43 1.47 5.39
CA PRO A 75 -10.05 1.11 6.65
C PRO A 75 -9.60 -0.26 7.15
N ILE A 76 -9.46 -0.39 8.47
CA ILE A 76 -8.88 -1.57 9.15
C ILE A 76 -9.50 -2.91 8.72
N GLY A 77 -10.81 -2.94 8.44
CA GLY A 77 -11.51 -4.16 8.03
C GLY A 77 -11.02 -4.78 6.72
N PHE A 78 -10.28 -4.03 5.91
CA PHE A 78 -9.72 -4.51 4.64
C PHE A 78 -8.26 -4.96 4.75
N HIS A 79 -7.56 -4.61 5.82
CA HIS A 79 -6.11 -4.82 5.93
C HIS A 79 -5.69 -6.27 5.75
N ALA A 80 -6.30 -7.20 6.48
CA ALA A 80 -5.91 -8.61 6.44
C ALA A 80 -6.01 -9.20 5.03
N GLU A 81 -7.13 -8.97 4.33
CA GLU A 81 -7.31 -9.46 2.96
C GLU A 81 -6.35 -8.82 1.98
N GLN A 82 -6.13 -7.52 2.10
CA GLN A 82 -5.20 -6.78 1.23
C GLN A 82 -3.76 -7.24 1.43
N ILE A 83 -3.35 -7.52 2.66
CA ILE A 83 -2.03 -8.10 2.96
C ILE A 83 -1.90 -9.48 2.32
N ARG A 84 -2.89 -10.38 2.51
CA ARG A 84 -2.87 -11.71 1.90
C ARG A 84 -2.72 -11.65 0.38
N ARG A 85 -3.44 -10.75 -0.26
CA ARG A 85 -3.40 -10.56 -1.71
C ARG A 85 -2.04 -10.06 -2.17
N ALA A 86 -1.47 -9.06 -1.51
CA ALA A 86 -0.12 -8.57 -1.81
C ALA A 86 0.94 -9.69 -1.69
N VAL A 87 0.89 -10.44 -0.59
CA VAL A 87 1.81 -11.55 -0.33
C VAL A 87 1.67 -12.65 -1.39
N SER A 88 0.46 -12.98 -1.83
CA SER A 88 0.23 -13.97 -2.89
C SER A 88 0.86 -13.57 -4.23
N HIS A 89 1.03 -12.27 -4.47
CA HIS A 89 1.76 -11.72 -5.62
C HIS A 89 3.27 -11.54 -5.37
N GLY A 90 3.78 -11.94 -4.20
CA GLY A 90 5.19 -11.79 -3.84
C GLY A 90 5.61 -10.33 -3.57
N VAL A 91 4.66 -9.48 -3.22
CA VAL A 91 4.87 -8.04 -3.01
C VAL A 91 5.05 -7.75 -1.53
N SER A 92 6.04 -6.92 -1.20
CA SER A 92 6.25 -6.43 0.16
C SER A 92 5.14 -5.48 0.58
N VAL A 93 4.85 -5.44 1.87
CA VAL A 93 3.74 -4.66 2.42
C VAL A 93 4.22 -3.72 3.52
N LEU A 94 3.81 -2.47 3.43
CA LEU A 94 3.78 -1.53 4.54
C LEU A 94 2.30 -1.19 4.81
N CYS A 95 1.77 -1.69 5.92
CA CYS A 95 0.37 -1.48 6.29
C CYS A 95 0.26 -0.44 7.42
N GLU A 96 -0.73 0.45 7.32
CA GLU A 96 -1.08 1.33 8.43
C GLU A 96 -1.59 0.52 9.63
N LYS A 97 -1.39 1.09 10.80
CA LYS A 97 -1.85 0.50 12.06
C LYS A 97 -3.39 0.62 12.20
N PRO A 98 -3.99 -0.32 12.92
CA PRO A 98 -3.46 -1.61 13.36
C PRO A 98 -3.42 -2.62 12.21
N LEU A 99 -2.63 -3.69 12.38
CA LEU A 99 -2.44 -4.73 11.36
C LEU A 99 -3.76 -5.35 10.88
N THR A 100 -4.65 -5.62 11.80
CA THR A 100 -6.00 -6.17 11.54
C THR A 100 -6.97 -5.71 12.62
N GLY A 101 -8.25 -5.75 12.31
CA GLY A 101 -9.35 -5.53 13.24
C GLY A 101 -9.80 -6.78 13.98
N ASP A 102 -9.33 -7.96 13.56
CA ASP A 102 -9.69 -9.24 14.17
C ASP A 102 -8.42 -10.02 14.54
N ILE A 103 -8.29 -10.34 15.82
CA ILE A 103 -7.17 -11.13 16.33
C ILE A 103 -7.10 -12.54 15.71
N ALA A 104 -8.22 -13.07 15.23
CA ALA A 104 -8.28 -14.36 14.54
C ALA A 104 -7.49 -14.38 13.22
N ASP A 105 -7.24 -13.22 12.60
CA ASP A 105 -6.42 -13.12 11.40
C ASP A 105 -4.92 -13.30 11.65
N LEU A 106 -4.45 -13.06 12.88
CA LEU A 106 -3.01 -13.00 13.18
C LEU A 106 -2.22 -14.27 12.83
N PRO A 107 -2.67 -15.49 13.11
CA PRO A 107 -1.91 -16.69 12.77
C PRO A 107 -1.66 -16.82 11.26
N GLU A 108 -2.67 -16.49 10.45
CA GLU A 108 -2.57 -16.54 9.00
C GLU A 108 -1.66 -15.43 8.46
N LEU A 109 -1.79 -14.21 8.98
CA LEU A 109 -0.93 -13.09 8.59
C LEU A 109 0.54 -13.32 8.94
N LEU A 110 0.84 -13.90 10.11
CA LEU A 110 2.19 -14.32 10.48
C LEU A 110 2.74 -15.42 9.56
N SER A 111 1.90 -16.35 9.14
CA SER A 111 2.29 -17.36 8.16
C SER A 111 2.53 -16.76 6.77
N ALA A 112 1.72 -15.77 6.37
CA ALA A 112 1.85 -15.08 5.10
C ALA A 112 3.14 -14.25 5.04
N GLU A 113 3.53 -13.57 6.12
CA GLU A 113 4.76 -12.79 6.20
C GLU A 113 5.99 -13.59 5.78
N ARG A 114 6.04 -14.88 6.12
CA ARG A 114 7.16 -15.77 5.75
C ARG A 114 7.29 -16.01 4.25
N LYS A 115 6.27 -15.70 3.46
CA LYS A 115 6.20 -15.89 2.01
C LYS A 115 6.49 -14.61 1.23
N ALA A 116 6.42 -13.45 1.87
CA ALA A 116 6.73 -12.16 1.27
C ALA A 116 8.18 -11.76 1.59
N PRO A 117 8.78 -10.85 0.81
CA PRO A 117 10.06 -10.26 1.20
C PRO A 117 10.01 -9.57 2.55
N PHE A 118 8.94 -8.85 2.87
CA PHE A 118 8.59 -8.38 4.21
C PHE A 118 7.14 -7.90 4.31
N VAL A 119 6.60 -7.91 5.53
CA VAL A 119 5.36 -7.23 5.92
C VAL A 119 5.70 -6.37 7.14
N SER A 120 5.44 -5.08 7.06
CA SER A 120 5.69 -4.12 8.15
C SER A 120 4.43 -3.35 8.47
N VAL A 121 4.27 -2.96 9.74
CA VAL A 121 3.13 -2.20 10.23
C VAL A 121 3.59 -0.86 10.79
N GLY A 122 2.90 0.21 10.41
CA GLY A 122 3.26 1.58 10.74
C GLY A 122 2.97 2.00 12.18
N TYR A 123 3.50 1.31 13.17
CA TYR A 123 3.46 1.72 14.58
C TYR A 123 4.52 2.77 14.87
N GLN A 124 4.32 4.00 14.39
CA GLN A 124 5.31 5.07 14.42
C GLN A 124 5.80 5.48 15.82
N TRP A 125 5.04 5.19 16.86
CA TRP A 125 5.44 5.44 18.26
C TRP A 125 6.28 4.32 18.88
N SER A 126 6.56 3.28 18.10
CA SER A 126 7.37 2.12 18.53
C SER A 126 8.83 2.20 18.06
N TYR A 127 9.18 3.27 17.35
CA TYR A 127 10.51 3.48 16.76
C TYR A 127 11.24 4.67 17.39
#